data_09f5adfca3e18fc0c4e77cabcd25b249
#
_entry.id   09f5adfca3e18fc0c4e77cabcd25b249
#
_cell.length_a   1.000
_cell.length_b   1.000
_cell.length_c   1.000
_cell.angle_alpha   90.00
_cell.angle_beta   90.00
_cell.angle_gamma   90.00
#
_symmetry.space_group_name_H-M   'P 1'
#
loop_
_entity.id
_entity.type
_entity.pdbx_description
1 polymer ?
#
loop_
_entity_poly.entity_id
_entity_poly.type
_entity_poly.pdbx_seq_one_letter_code
_entity_poly.pdbx_strand_id
1 'polypeptide(L)'
;MKKKSLLINIGRGLSLNEEDLINHLKLNSNFYASLDVFKNEPINKNHKFWNHPNITITPHIAAITDIESSIEYMYQNYLKFKKNGKIKSDVNIKKGY
;
A
#
# COMPACT_ATOMS: atom_id res chain seq x y z
N MET A 1 -5.64 2.78 18.91
CA MET A 1 -6.67 3.05 17.87
C MET A 1 -8.05 3.10 18.52
N LYS A 2 -9.05 3.69 17.85
CA LYS A 2 -10.43 3.72 18.38
C LYS A 2 -11.01 2.30 18.42
N LYS A 3 -11.90 2.02 19.39
CA LYS A 3 -12.49 0.67 19.58
C LYS A 3 -13.26 0.15 18.35
N LYS A 4 -13.86 1.04 17.55
CA LYS A 4 -14.56 0.68 16.30
C LYS A 4 -13.89 1.43 15.16
N SER A 5 -13.04 0.76 14.41
CA SER A 5 -12.29 1.35 13.31
C SER A 5 -11.89 0.31 12.25
N LEU A 6 -11.60 0.79 11.07
CA LEU A 6 -11.08 0.00 9.94
C LEU A 6 -9.66 0.50 9.63
N LEU A 7 -8.72 -0.44 9.56
CA LEU A 7 -7.39 -0.24 9.00
C LEU A 7 -7.44 -0.60 7.51
N ILE A 8 -6.92 0.25 6.65
CA ILE A 8 -6.74 -0.05 5.23
C ILE A 8 -5.27 0.08 4.90
N ASN A 9 -4.66 -0.96 4.33
CA ASN A 9 -3.29 -0.93 3.81
C ASN A 9 -3.27 -1.27 2.32
N ILE A 10 -3.11 -0.25 1.49
CA ILE A 10 -2.97 -0.31 0.04
C ILE A 10 -1.60 0.22 -0.43
N GLY A 11 -0.68 0.43 0.52
CA GLY A 11 0.62 1.01 0.28
C GLY A 11 1.73 -0.03 0.12
N ARG A 12 2.31 -0.42 1.24
CA ARG A 12 3.38 -1.44 1.28
C ARG A 12 3.19 -2.36 2.48
N GLY A 13 3.42 -3.65 2.30
CA GLY A 13 3.27 -4.66 3.37
C GLY A 13 4.16 -4.40 4.58
N LEU A 14 5.38 -3.91 4.35
CA LEU A 14 6.32 -3.57 5.42
C LEU A 14 5.89 -2.37 6.30
N SER A 15 4.87 -1.61 5.89
CA SER A 15 4.32 -0.52 6.71
C SER A 15 3.49 -1.04 7.89
N LEU A 16 3.20 -2.34 7.93
CA LEU A 16 2.36 -2.97 8.94
C LEU A 16 3.09 -4.15 9.58
N ASN A 17 3.12 -4.18 10.91
CA ASN A 17 3.49 -5.40 11.63
C ASN A 17 2.28 -6.34 11.66
N GLU A 18 2.37 -7.44 10.92
CA GLU A 18 1.26 -8.41 10.75
C GLU A 18 0.93 -9.15 12.06
N GLU A 19 1.92 -9.41 12.90
CA GLU A 19 1.73 -10.08 14.20
C GLU A 19 1.01 -9.14 15.19
N ASP A 20 1.42 -7.89 15.24
CA ASP A 20 0.77 -6.87 16.07
C ASP A 20 -0.68 -6.66 15.65
N LEU A 21 -0.96 -6.68 14.34
CA LEU A 21 -2.33 -6.59 13.83
C LEU A 21 -3.19 -7.76 14.34
N ILE A 22 -2.69 -9.01 14.23
CA ILE A 22 -3.41 -10.19 14.73
C ILE A 22 -3.67 -10.07 16.22
N ASN A 23 -2.68 -9.65 16.99
CA ASN A 23 -2.83 -9.49 18.45
C ASN A 23 -3.84 -8.37 18.77
N HIS A 24 -3.83 -7.28 18.01
CA HIS A 24 -4.81 -6.22 18.18
C HIS A 24 -6.24 -6.68 17.89
N LEU A 25 -6.43 -7.44 16.82
CA LEU A 25 -7.74 -7.97 16.40
C LEU A 25 -8.30 -8.95 17.42
N LYS A 26 -7.47 -9.78 18.06
CA LYS A 26 -7.91 -10.69 19.15
C LYS A 26 -8.49 -9.94 20.34
N LEU A 27 -7.98 -8.76 20.64
CA LEU A 27 -8.39 -7.94 21.77
C LEU A 27 -9.53 -6.97 21.43
N ASN A 28 -9.83 -6.77 20.14
CA ASN A 28 -10.76 -5.75 19.66
C ASN A 28 -11.67 -6.31 18.56
N SER A 29 -12.73 -7.00 18.93
CA SER A 29 -13.67 -7.65 18.00
C SER A 29 -14.38 -6.71 17.04
N ASN A 30 -14.46 -5.42 17.36
CA ASN A 30 -15.06 -4.39 16.52
C ASN A 30 -14.05 -3.62 15.65
N PHE A 31 -12.82 -4.13 15.56
CA PHE A 31 -11.79 -3.63 14.66
C PHE A 31 -11.70 -4.50 13.41
N TYR A 32 -11.55 -3.88 12.25
CA TYR A 32 -11.46 -4.55 10.95
C TYR A 32 -10.20 -4.12 10.22
N ALA A 33 -9.69 -4.96 9.33
CA ALA A 33 -8.58 -4.63 8.45
C ALA A 33 -8.89 -5.03 7.01
N SER A 34 -8.53 -4.17 6.05
CA SER A 34 -8.53 -4.45 4.61
C SER A 34 -7.11 -4.30 4.09
N LEU A 35 -6.55 -5.39 3.59
CA LEU A 35 -5.14 -5.49 3.25
C LEU A 35 -4.98 -5.91 1.80
N ASP A 36 -4.34 -5.04 1.00
CA ASP A 36 -4.02 -5.32 -0.40
C ASP A 36 -2.55 -5.69 -0.60
N VAL A 37 -1.71 -5.44 0.43
CA VAL A 37 -0.25 -5.66 0.41
C VAL A 37 0.20 -6.37 1.67
N PHE A 38 1.26 -7.20 1.54
CA PHE A 38 1.76 -8.08 2.59
C PHE A 38 3.28 -8.00 2.71
N LYS A 39 3.81 -8.38 3.88
CA LYS A 39 5.26 -8.42 4.11
C LYS A 39 5.97 -9.35 3.12
N ASN A 40 5.36 -10.51 2.84
CA ASN A 40 5.85 -11.47 1.85
C ASN A 40 4.73 -11.72 0.83
N GLU A 41 5.00 -11.47 -0.43
CA GLU A 41 4.10 -11.70 -1.54
C GLU A 41 4.70 -12.71 -2.54
N PRO A 42 3.89 -13.66 -3.02
CA PRO A 42 2.49 -13.92 -2.65
C PRO A 42 2.35 -14.40 -1.21
N ILE A 43 1.22 -14.02 -0.57
CA ILE A 43 0.92 -14.43 0.81
C ILE A 43 0.83 -15.96 0.91
N ASN A 44 1.45 -16.52 1.96
CA ASN A 44 1.47 -17.97 2.17
C ASN A 44 0.05 -18.52 2.34
N LYS A 45 -0.23 -19.70 1.74
CA LYS A 45 -1.55 -20.37 1.81
C LYS A 45 -2.02 -20.65 3.24
N ASN A 46 -1.08 -20.84 4.19
CA ASN A 46 -1.39 -21.09 5.60
C ASN A 46 -1.34 -19.83 6.46
N HIS A 47 -1.30 -18.65 5.85
CA HIS A 47 -1.23 -17.40 6.58
C HIS A 47 -2.48 -17.17 7.43
N LYS A 48 -2.29 -16.67 8.65
CA LYS A 48 -3.38 -16.45 9.63
C LYS A 48 -4.46 -15.48 9.14
N PHE A 49 -4.15 -14.61 8.19
CA PHE A 49 -5.09 -13.64 7.66
C PHE A 49 -6.22 -14.28 6.84
N TRP A 50 -5.97 -15.41 6.16
CA TRP A 50 -6.97 -16.06 5.31
C TRP A 50 -8.27 -16.42 6.04
N ASN A 51 -8.16 -16.88 7.26
CA ASN A 51 -9.29 -17.38 8.04
C ASN A 51 -9.73 -16.40 9.14
N HIS A 52 -9.22 -15.16 9.14
CA HIS A 52 -9.58 -14.20 10.18
C HIS A 52 -10.86 -13.44 9.81
N PRO A 53 -11.95 -13.51 10.62
CA PRO A 53 -13.27 -12.97 10.25
C PRO A 53 -13.29 -11.44 10.04
N ASN A 54 -12.34 -10.74 10.64
CA ASN A 54 -12.26 -9.27 10.58
C ASN A 54 -11.16 -8.78 9.61
N ILE A 55 -10.61 -9.66 8.77
CA ILE A 55 -9.61 -9.28 7.75
C ILE A 55 -10.17 -9.56 6.36
N THR A 56 -10.14 -8.56 5.50
CA THR A 56 -10.37 -8.70 4.05
C THR A 56 -9.03 -8.59 3.33
N ILE A 57 -8.81 -9.46 2.35
CA ILE A 57 -7.59 -9.53 1.56
C ILE A 57 -7.92 -9.27 0.08
N THR A 58 -7.11 -8.47 -0.59
CA THR A 58 -7.09 -8.33 -2.04
C THR A 58 -5.68 -8.58 -2.57
N PRO A 59 -5.51 -9.05 -3.84
CA PRO A 59 -4.23 -9.52 -4.34
C PRO A 59 -3.40 -8.41 -4.99
N HIS A 60 -3.05 -7.36 -4.23
CA HIS A 60 -2.22 -6.22 -4.65
C HIS A 60 -2.75 -5.54 -5.94
N ILE A 61 -4.03 -5.19 -5.92
CA ILE A 61 -4.76 -4.61 -7.07
C ILE A 61 -5.37 -3.24 -6.81
N ALA A 62 -5.15 -2.67 -5.64
CA ALA A 62 -5.76 -1.38 -5.25
C ALA A 62 -5.24 -0.18 -6.05
N ALA A 63 -4.08 -0.32 -6.71
CA ALA A 63 -3.52 0.72 -7.56
C ALA A 63 -3.05 0.11 -8.89
N ILE A 64 -3.96 0.01 -9.85
CA ILE A 64 -3.60 -0.36 -11.22
C ILE A 64 -3.00 0.88 -11.89
N THR A 65 -1.76 0.74 -12.36
CA THR A 65 -1.08 1.80 -13.09
C THR A 65 -1.76 2.00 -14.45
N ASP A 66 -2.28 3.19 -14.69
CA ASP A 66 -2.69 3.58 -16.04
C ASP A 66 -1.44 3.83 -16.90
N ILE A 67 -1.22 2.93 -17.87
CA ILE A 67 -0.02 2.91 -18.69
C ILE A 67 0.05 4.16 -19.56
N GLU A 68 -1.07 4.60 -20.13
CA GLU A 68 -1.10 5.74 -21.05
C GLU A 68 -0.72 7.04 -20.34
N SER A 69 -1.35 7.31 -19.20
CA SER A 69 -1.01 8.51 -18.41
C SER A 69 0.41 8.47 -17.86
N SER A 70 0.93 7.27 -17.52
CA SER A 70 2.29 7.10 -17.06
C SER A 70 3.33 7.38 -18.13
N ILE A 71 3.09 6.91 -19.38
CA ILE A 71 3.94 7.19 -20.53
C ILE A 71 3.92 8.69 -20.85
N GLU A 72 2.74 9.30 -20.90
CA GLU A 72 2.61 10.73 -21.14
C GLU A 72 3.36 11.56 -20.10
N TYR A 73 3.21 11.23 -18.81
CA TYR A 73 3.93 11.90 -17.73
C TYR A 73 5.46 11.77 -17.87
N MET A 74 5.96 10.58 -18.20
CA MET A 74 7.40 10.36 -18.44
C MET A 74 7.89 11.13 -19.65
N TYR A 75 7.11 11.15 -20.75
CA TYR A 75 7.44 11.87 -21.97
C TYR A 75 7.52 13.39 -21.72
N GLN A 76 6.55 13.96 -21.04
CA GLN A 76 6.55 15.37 -20.68
C GLN A 76 7.75 15.76 -19.78
N ASN A 77 8.13 14.89 -18.84
CA ASN A 77 9.32 15.10 -18.02
C ASN A 77 10.61 15.01 -18.84
N TYR A 78 10.70 14.09 -19.79
CA TYR A 78 11.82 14.00 -20.73
C TYR A 78 11.97 15.27 -21.57
N LEU A 79 10.87 15.80 -22.12
CA LEU A 79 10.90 17.05 -22.90
C LEU A 79 11.37 18.24 -22.04
N LYS A 80 10.91 18.35 -20.81
CA LYS A 80 11.35 19.37 -19.85
C LYS A 80 12.84 19.25 -19.55
N PHE A 81 13.32 18.02 -19.33
CA PHE A 81 14.73 17.75 -19.11
C PHE A 81 15.59 18.16 -20.31
N LYS A 82 15.17 17.77 -21.53
CA LYS A 82 15.88 18.11 -22.76
C LYS A 82 15.97 19.63 -22.97
N LYS A 83 14.94 20.38 -22.57
CA LYS A 83 14.90 21.85 -22.70
C LYS A 83 15.73 22.56 -21.63
N ASN A 84 15.69 22.10 -20.38
CA ASN A 84 16.17 22.86 -19.23
C ASN A 84 17.31 22.15 -18.45
N GLY A 85 17.70 20.93 -18.85
CA GLY A 85 18.69 20.11 -18.13
C GLY A 85 18.27 19.68 -16.70
N LYS A 86 16.98 19.89 -16.34
CA LYS A 86 16.46 19.59 -15.00
C LYS A 86 15.12 18.89 -15.10
N ILE A 87 14.92 17.85 -14.27
CA ILE A 87 13.64 17.22 -14.03
C ILE A 87 13.04 17.84 -12.78
N LYS A 88 11.79 18.28 -12.84
CA LYS A 88 11.06 18.68 -11.65
C LYS A 88 10.62 17.38 -10.95
N SER A 89 11.19 17.10 -9.78
CA SER A 89 10.72 16.01 -8.94
C SER A 89 9.51 16.47 -8.13
N ASP A 90 8.44 15.70 -8.16
CA ASP A 90 7.28 15.89 -7.29
C ASP A 90 7.54 15.30 -5.90
N VAL A 91 8.66 14.58 -5.74
CA VAL A 91 9.09 14.02 -4.47
C VAL A 91 10.01 14.98 -3.74
N ASN A 92 9.68 15.30 -2.52
CA ASN A 92 10.56 16.04 -1.63
C ASN A 92 11.56 15.09 -0.96
N ILE A 93 12.80 15.06 -1.46
CA ILE A 93 13.86 14.14 -0.99
C ILE A 93 14.09 14.23 0.53
N LYS A 94 13.98 15.43 1.12
CA LYS A 94 14.15 15.62 2.57
C LYS A 94 13.02 15.03 3.40
N LYS A 95 11.81 14.98 2.83
CA LYS A 95 10.63 14.41 3.48
C LYS A 95 10.44 12.91 3.13
N GLY A 96 11.06 12.41 2.05
CA GLY A 96 10.93 11.04 1.58
C GLY A 96 9.65 10.76 0.77
N TYR A 97 8.85 11.78 0.48
CA TYR A 97 7.61 11.69 -0.32
C TYR A 97 7.27 13.02 -0.96
#